data_f05511db9f45ae8bf97954252262d430
#
_entry.id   f05511db9f45ae8bf97954252262d430
#
_cell.length_a   1.000
_cell.length_b   1.000
_cell.length_c   1.000
_cell.angle_alpha   90.00
_cell.angle_beta   90.00
_cell.angle_gamma   90.00
#
_symmetry.space_group_name_H-M   'P 1'
#
loop_
_entity.id
_entity.type
_entity.pdbx_description
1 polymer ?
#
loop_
_entity_poly.entity_id
_entity_poly.type
_entity_poly.pdbx_seq_one_letter_code
_entity_poly.pdbx_strand_id
1 'polypeptide(L)'
;MWGGLHTEGGLILRQMRDQGMSTVMISGDGITDSEFAAIGGPGVEGTLMTFGPEPRHNPNAKDAVESFKAKGFDPQGYTLYSYAAVQIIKQAAEKANSLDPKKVAEAMHSGVPFHTVIGDIAYDKKGDRTTVDYVWYVWKKGPDGKIGFEQL
;
A
#
# COMPACT_ATOMS: atom_id res chain seq x y z
N MET A 1 16.29 -2.78 -10.94
CA MET A 1 14.87 -2.59 -10.56
C MET A 1 14.19 -3.94 -10.45
N TRP A 2 13.39 -4.15 -9.39
CA TRP A 2 12.61 -5.36 -9.14
C TRP A 2 11.11 -5.05 -9.26
N GLY A 3 10.37 -5.89 -9.92
CA GLY A 3 8.91 -5.70 -10.13
C GLY A 3 8.06 -6.89 -9.67
N GLY A 4 8.60 -7.71 -8.77
CA GLY A 4 7.91 -8.86 -8.18
C GLY A 4 7.53 -8.64 -6.72
N LEU A 5 7.23 -9.74 -6.02
CA LEU A 5 6.77 -9.72 -4.63
C LEU A 5 7.92 -9.74 -3.61
N HIS A 6 7.57 -9.58 -2.35
CA HIS A 6 8.50 -9.43 -1.22
C HIS A 6 9.35 -10.68 -0.98
N THR A 7 8.80 -11.88 -1.15
CA THR A 7 9.51 -13.13 -0.88
C THR A 7 10.73 -13.28 -1.81
N GLU A 8 10.50 -13.21 -3.12
CA GLU A 8 11.56 -13.33 -4.12
C GLU A 8 12.51 -12.13 -4.05
N GLY A 9 11.97 -10.91 -3.86
CA GLY A 9 12.76 -9.70 -3.70
C GLY A 9 13.73 -9.78 -2.52
N GLY A 10 13.28 -10.29 -1.38
CA GLY A 10 14.11 -10.51 -0.20
C GLY A 10 15.23 -11.52 -0.45
N LEU A 11 14.90 -12.64 -1.11
CA LEU A 11 15.89 -13.66 -1.47
C LEU A 11 16.95 -13.14 -2.45
N ILE A 12 16.51 -12.43 -3.49
CA ILE A 12 17.43 -11.81 -4.48
C ILE A 12 18.39 -10.86 -3.78
N LEU A 13 17.86 -9.98 -2.94
CA LEU A 13 18.68 -8.97 -2.27
C LEU A 13 19.66 -9.61 -1.29
N ARG A 14 19.23 -10.62 -0.55
CA ARG A 14 20.12 -11.40 0.32
C ARG A 14 21.28 -12.02 -0.48
N GLN A 15 20.98 -12.70 -1.60
CA GLN A 15 22.00 -13.29 -2.45
C GLN A 15 22.94 -12.25 -3.06
N MET A 16 22.43 -11.06 -3.44
CA MET A 16 23.28 -9.95 -3.88
C MET A 16 24.29 -9.56 -2.80
N ARG A 17 23.85 -9.44 -1.55
CA ARG A 17 24.74 -9.08 -0.42
C ARG A 17 25.74 -10.20 -0.11
N ASP A 18 25.33 -11.45 -0.16
CA ASP A 18 26.20 -12.61 0.03
C ASP A 18 27.32 -12.65 -1.02
N GLN A 19 27.09 -12.12 -2.21
CA GLN A 19 28.08 -11.98 -3.28
C GLN A 19 28.88 -10.66 -3.20
N GLY A 20 28.74 -9.87 -2.13
CA GLY A 20 29.46 -8.61 -1.94
C GLY A 20 28.93 -7.45 -2.78
N MET A 21 27.76 -7.58 -3.40
CA MET A 21 27.17 -6.48 -4.18
C MET A 21 26.57 -5.42 -3.27
N SER A 22 26.93 -4.15 -3.48
CA SER A 22 26.38 -2.98 -2.77
C SER A 22 25.31 -2.21 -3.55
N THR A 23 24.92 -2.72 -4.70
CA THR A 23 23.92 -2.08 -5.58
C THR A 23 22.59 -1.85 -4.85
N VAL A 24 22.06 -0.65 -4.95
CA VAL A 24 20.75 -0.29 -4.39
C VAL A 24 19.64 -0.96 -5.22
N MET A 25 18.74 -1.68 -4.52
CA MET A 25 17.54 -2.20 -5.14
C MET A 25 16.48 -1.11 -5.19
N ILE A 26 15.79 -0.99 -6.32
CA ILE A 26 14.60 -0.15 -6.48
C ILE A 26 13.44 -1.06 -6.87
N SER A 27 12.31 -0.93 -6.19
CA SER A 27 11.11 -1.73 -6.44
C SER A 27 9.85 -0.87 -6.52
N GLY A 28 8.78 -1.49 -6.98
CA GLY A 28 7.41 -1.03 -6.74
C GLY A 28 6.90 -1.49 -5.37
N ASP A 29 5.61 -1.39 -5.22
CA ASP A 29 4.85 -1.65 -3.99
C ASP A 29 4.79 -3.12 -3.55
N GLY A 30 5.14 -4.08 -4.41
CA GLY A 30 5.10 -5.51 -4.09
C GLY A 30 6.02 -5.97 -2.95
N ILE A 31 6.88 -5.07 -2.44
CA ILE A 31 7.76 -5.36 -1.29
C ILE A 31 7.32 -4.65 0.00
N THR A 32 6.10 -4.11 0.07
CA THR A 32 5.54 -3.41 1.26
C THR A 32 5.07 -4.38 2.35
N ASP A 33 5.82 -5.43 2.63
CA ASP A 33 5.53 -6.41 3.66
C ASP A 33 6.76 -6.59 4.55
N SER A 34 6.57 -6.70 5.87
CA SER A 34 7.64 -6.91 6.85
C SER A 34 8.44 -8.19 6.59
N GLU A 35 7.83 -9.16 5.90
CA GLU A 35 8.48 -10.40 5.48
C GLU A 35 9.64 -10.16 4.51
N PHE A 36 9.60 -9.08 3.71
CA PHE A 36 10.73 -8.66 2.89
C PHE A 36 12.01 -8.45 3.71
N ALA A 37 11.88 -7.74 4.84
CA ALA A 37 13.01 -7.52 5.75
C ALA A 37 13.40 -8.82 6.50
N ALA A 38 12.44 -9.64 6.88
CA ALA A 38 12.70 -10.91 7.56
C ALA A 38 13.51 -11.88 6.67
N ILE A 39 13.23 -11.90 5.37
CA ILE A 39 13.91 -12.74 4.39
C ILE A 39 15.27 -12.14 3.99
N GLY A 40 15.29 -10.86 3.63
CA GLY A 40 16.49 -10.19 3.13
C GLY A 40 17.50 -9.80 4.20
N GLY A 41 17.07 -9.78 5.47
CA GLY A 41 17.92 -9.41 6.60
C GLY A 41 18.43 -7.96 6.54
N PRO A 42 19.57 -7.65 7.17
CA PRO A 42 20.15 -6.30 7.18
C PRO A 42 20.44 -5.75 5.78
N GLY A 43 20.60 -6.62 4.80
CA GLY A 43 20.90 -6.24 3.42
C GLY A 43 19.82 -5.44 2.72
N VAL A 44 18.59 -5.38 3.28
CA VAL A 44 17.49 -4.59 2.69
C VAL A 44 17.59 -3.10 2.99
N GLU A 45 18.40 -2.70 3.97
CA GLU A 45 18.55 -1.28 4.30
C GLU A 45 19.03 -0.48 3.08
N GLY A 46 18.41 0.68 2.85
CA GLY A 46 18.65 1.50 1.68
C GLY A 46 17.88 1.10 0.42
N THR A 47 17.10 0.00 0.44
CA THR A 47 16.21 -0.34 -0.67
C THR A 47 15.13 0.72 -0.81
N LEU A 48 14.91 1.18 -2.04
CA LEU A 48 13.88 2.17 -2.38
C LEU A 48 12.66 1.50 -3.00
N MET A 49 11.50 2.03 -2.72
CA MET A 49 10.26 1.58 -3.38
C MET A 49 9.27 2.73 -3.56
N THR A 50 8.35 2.57 -4.51
CA THR A 50 7.22 3.47 -4.69
C THR A 50 5.94 2.80 -4.18
N PHE A 51 5.14 3.58 -3.48
CA PHE A 51 3.81 3.16 -2.99
C PHE A 51 2.92 4.39 -2.83
N GLY A 52 1.64 4.21 -2.56
CA GLY A 52 0.75 5.31 -2.16
C GLY A 52 1.20 5.94 -0.82
N PRO A 53 0.78 7.16 -0.50
CA PRO A 53 1.07 7.80 0.78
C PRO A 53 0.71 6.92 1.97
N GLU A 54 1.42 7.08 3.09
CA GLU A 54 1.16 6.30 4.32
C GLU A 54 -0.28 6.53 4.79
N PRO A 55 -1.18 5.53 4.64
CA PRO A 55 -2.61 5.75 4.82
C PRO A 55 -2.99 5.98 6.29
N ARG A 56 -2.14 5.55 7.26
CA ARG A 56 -2.36 5.77 8.69
C ARG A 56 -2.22 7.24 9.09
N HIS A 57 -1.58 8.07 8.24
CA HIS A 57 -1.47 9.51 8.45
C HIS A 57 -2.71 10.28 7.99
N ASN A 58 -3.61 9.64 7.26
CA ASN A 58 -4.86 10.30 6.85
C ASN A 58 -5.79 10.45 8.06
N PRO A 59 -6.30 11.67 8.34
CA PRO A 59 -7.23 11.90 9.45
C PRO A 59 -8.47 11.00 9.42
N ASN A 60 -8.95 10.65 8.22
CA ASN A 60 -10.11 9.79 8.05
C ASN A 60 -9.84 8.32 8.45
N ALA A 61 -8.57 7.94 8.57
CA ALA A 61 -8.19 6.58 8.95
C ALA A 61 -8.21 6.32 10.46
N LYS A 62 -8.27 7.38 11.29
CA LYS A 62 -8.06 7.29 12.74
C LYS A 62 -8.88 6.18 13.40
N ASP A 63 -10.20 6.20 13.22
CA ASP A 63 -11.11 5.24 13.87
C ASP A 63 -10.86 3.79 13.39
N ALA A 64 -10.56 3.63 12.09
CA ALA A 64 -10.23 2.33 11.53
C ALA A 64 -8.90 1.80 12.11
N VAL A 65 -7.86 2.64 12.19
CA VAL A 65 -6.57 2.29 12.78
C VAL A 65 -6.73 1.88 14.25
N GLU A 66 -7.49 2.65 15.03
CA GLU A 66 -7.77 2.33 16.45
C GLU A 66 -8.53 1.01 16.59
N SER A 67 -9.51 0.76 15.73
CA SER A 67 -10.27 -0.51 15.70
C SER A 67 -9.39 -1.71 15.37
N PHE A 68 -8.47 -1.59 14.42
CA PHE A 68 -7.51 -2.67 14.10
C PHE A 68 -6.55 -2.92 15.28
N LYS A 69 -5.99 -1.85 15.86
CA LYS A 69 -5.07 -1.94 17.01
C LYS A 69 -5.72 -2.55 18.24
N ALA A 70 -6.99 -2.22 18.51
CA ALA A 70 -7.75 -2.82 19.60
C ALA A 70 -7.93 -4.35 19.45
N LYS A 71 -7.83 -4.86 18.22
CA LYS A 71 -7.83 -6.30 17.90
C LYS A 71 -6.42 -6.91 17.83
N GLY A 72 -5.39 -6.17 18.23
CA GLY A 72 -3.99 -6.64 18.20
C GLY A 72 -3.35 -6.64 16.81
N PHE A 73 -3.94 -5.94 15.84
CA PHE A 73 -3.44 -5.87 14.47
C PHE A 73 -3.02 -4.44 14.09
N ASP A 74 -1.77 -4.24 13.66
CA ASP A 74 -1.30 -2.96 13.12
C ASP A 74 -1.58 -2.91 11.60
N PRO A 75 -2.44 -1.99 11.11
CA PRO A 75 -2.86 -1.94 9.71
C PRO A 75 -1.78 -1.31 8.83
N GLN A 76 -0.77 -2.09 8.46
CA GLN A 76 0.32 -1.68 7.57
C GLN A 76 0.02 -1.95 6.09
N GLY A 77 0.83 -1.37 5.22
CA GLY A 77 0.82 -1.62 3.78
C GLY A 77 -0.57 -1.46 3.17
N TYR A 78 -1.07 -2.52 2.57
CA TYR A 78 -2.34 -2.50 1.84
C TYR A 78 -3.62 -2.53 2.70
N THR A 79 -3.53 -2.72 4.01
CA THR A 79 -4.70 -2.94 4.87
C THR A 79 -5.77 -1.85 4.72
N LEU A 80 -5.38 -0.57 4.84
CA LEU A 80 -6.32 0.54 4.73
C LEU A 80 -6.75 0.81 3.28
N TYR A 81 -5.90 0.50 2.31
CA TYR A 81 -6.26 0.55 0.89
C TYR A 81 -7.33 -0.49 0.55
N SER A 82 -7.19 -1.72 1.05
CA SER A 82 -8.20 -2.78 0.89
C SER A 82 -9.51 -2.43 1.60
N TYR A 83 -9.42 -1.83 2.79
CA TYR A 83 -10.59 -1.32 3.51
C TYR A 83 -11.31 -0.25 2.69
N ALA A 84 -10.58 0.72 2.14
CA ALA A 84 -11.13 1.76 1.28
C ALA A 84 -11.80 1.18 0.01
N ALA A 85 -11.21 0.14 -0.59
CA ALA A 85 -11.82 -0.53 -1.74
C ALA A 85 -13.22 -1.08 -1.43
N VAL A 86 -13.40 -1.69 -0.24
CA VAL A 86 -14.71 -2.17 0.21
C VAL A 86 -15.68 -0.98 0.45
N GLN A 87 -15.20 0.14 1.02
CA GLN A 87 -16.02 1.34 1.19
C GLN A 87 -16.50 1.90 -0.16
N ILE A 88 -15.63 1.90 -1.18
CA ILE A 88 -15.98 2.35 -2.54
C ILE A 88 -17.03 1.44 -3.16
N ILE A 89 -16.85 0.11 -3.09
CA ILE A 89 -17.81 -0.87 -3.62
C ILE A 89 -19.18 -0.68 -2.96
N LYS A 90 -19.21 -0.54 -1.63
CA LYS A 90 -20.45 -0.29 -0.88
C LYS A 90 -21.17 0.97 -1.37
N GLN A 91 -20.47 2.10 -1.41
CA GLN A 91 -21.04 3.39 -1.84
C GLN A 91 -21.50 3.35 -3.30
N ALA A 92 -20.75 2.69 -4.17
CA ALA A 92 -21.11 2.52 -5.58
C ALA A 92 -22.38 1.66 -5.75
N ALA A 93 -22.51 0.57 -4.98
CA ALA A 93 -23.71 -0.28 -4.99
C ALA A 93 -24.95 0.47 -4.46
N GLU A 94 -24.79 1.24 -3.38
CA GLU A 94 -25.85 2.12 -2.84
C GLU A 94 -26.28 3.17 -3.89
N LYS A 95 -25.32 3.83 -4.54
CA LYS A 95 -25.57 4.81 -5.58
C LYS A 95 -26.27 4.20 -6.81
N ALA A 96 -25.85 3.00 -7.20
CA ALA A 96 -26.47 2.27 -8.31
C ALA A 96 -27.83 1.66 -7.93
N ASN A 97 -28.18 1.63 -6.65
CA ASN A 97 -29.30 0.87 -6.09
C ASN A 97 -29.33 -0.57 -6.64
N SER A 98 -28.16 -1.23 -6.71
CA SER A 98 -27.99 -2.52 -7.36
C SER A 98 -26.72 -3.22 -6.88
N LEU A 99 -26.78 -4.56 -6.86
CA LEU A 99 -25.59 -5.42 -6.69
C LEU A 99 -25.09 -6.00 -8.03
N ASP A 100 -25.69 -5.60 -9.15
CA ASP A 100 -25.19 -5.98 -10.47
C ASP A 100 -23.81 -5.35 -10.70
N PRO A 101 -22.75 -6.16 -10.99
CA PRO A 101 -21.39 -5.65 -11.11
C PRO A 101 -21.22 -4.57 -12.18
N LYS A 102 -21.99 -4.65 -13.27
CA LYS A 102 -21.91 -3.65 -14.36
C LYS A 102 -22.44 -2.30 -13.91
N LYS A 103 -23.59 -2.29 -13.23
CA LYS A 103 -24.20 -1.06 -12.69
C LYS A 103 -23.33 -0.44 -11.59
N VAL A 104 -22.73 -1.27 -10.75
CA VAL A 104 -21.77 -0.81 -9.72
C VAL A 104 -20.54 -0.18 -10.37
N ALA A 105 -19.96 -0.82 -11.39
CA ALA A 105 -18.83 -0.27 -12.14
C ALA A 105 -19.20 1.06 -12.84
N GLU A 106 -20.36 1.16 -13.47
CA GLU A 106 -20.86 2.42 -14.06
C GLU A 106 -20.96 3.54 -13.03
N ALA A 107 -21.45 3.22 -11.81
CA ALA A 107 -21.49 4.17 -10.71
C ALA A 107 -20.09 4.63 -10.27
N MET A 108 -19.09 3.73 -10.27
CA MET A 108 -17.70 4.09 -9.98
C MET A 108 -17.11 5.05 -11.04
N HIS A 109 -17.42 4.86 -12.31
CA HIS A 109 -16.92 5.70 -13.41
C HIS A 109 -17.65 7.05 -13.53
N SER A 110 -18.56 7.37 -12.61
CA SER A 110 -19.35 8.60 -12.69
C SER A 110 -18.59 9.89 -12.42
N GLY A 111 -17.32 9.81 -12.02
CA GLY A 111 -16.48 10.94 -11.64
C GLY A 111 -16.83 11.56 -10.27
N VAL A 112 -17.83 11.04 -9.57
CA VAL A 112 -18.20 11.51 -8.22
C VAL A 112 -17.29 10.85 -7.20
N PRO A 113 -16.68 11.63 -6.28
CA PRO A 113 -15.81 11.09 -5.26
C PRO A 113 -16.52 10.12 -4.29
N PHE A 114 -15.80 9.10 -3.87
CA PHE A 114 -16.14 8.19 -2.78
C PHE A 114 -15.35 8.57 -1.53
N HIS A 115 -16.03 8.74 -0.41
CA HIS A 115 -15.41 9.09 0.87
C HIS A 115 -14.86 7.84 1.54
N THR A 116 -13.55 7.81 1.76
CA THR A 116 -12.88 6.63 2.30
C THR A 116 -11.94 6.97 3.45
N VAL A 117 -11.44 5.94 4.13
CA VAL A 117 -10.42 6.07 5.19
C VAL A 117 -9.09 6.62 4.66
N ILE A 118 -8.85 6.55 3.35
CA ILE A 118 -7.65 7.11 2.71
C ILE A 118 -7.91 8.43 1.98
N GLY A 119 -9.06 9.07 2.25
CA GLY A 119 -9.50 10.30 1.60
C GLY A 119 -10.53 10.07 0.50
N ASP A 120 -10.80 11.11 -0.25
CA ASP A 120 -11.76 11.07 -1.35
C ASP A 120 -11.13 10.47 -2.60
N ILE A 121 -11.77 9.45 -3.15
CA ILE A 121 -11.30 8.71 -4.33
C ILE A 121 -12.33 8.86 -5.45
N ALA A 122 -11.88 9.32 -6.60
CA ALA A 122 -12.68 9.38 -7.82
C ALA A 122 -11.96 8.67 -8.97
N TYR A 123 -12.75 8.16 -9.91
CA TYR A 123 -12.26 7.48 -11.10
C TYR A 123 -12.70 8.23 -12.36
N ASP A 124 -11.84 8.19 -13.35
CA ASP A 124 -12.16 8.70 -14.69
C ASP A 124 -12.97 7.67 -15.50
N LYS A 125 -13.27 7.99 -16.76
CA LYS A 125 -14.03 7.11 -17.66
C LYS A 125 -13.30 5.79 -17.98
N LYS A 126 -11.98 5.77 -17.87
CA LYS A 126 -11.15 4.58 -18.07
C LYS A 126 -11.11 3.70 -16.82
N GLY A 127 -11.41 4.26 -15.64
CA GLY A 127 -11.32 3.60 -14.35
C GLY A 127 -10.01 3.88 -13.61
N ASP A 128 -9.18 4.80 -14.10
CA ASP A 128 -8.00 5.25 -13.40
C ASP A 128 -8.40 6.25 -12.30
N ARG A 129 -7.65 6.25 -11.19
CA ARG A 129 -7.81 7.29 -10.16
C ARG A 129 -7.49 8.66 -10.75
N THR A 130 -8.34 9.64 -10.46
CA THR A 130 -8.15 11.03 -10.94
C THR A 130 -6.98 11.74 -10.24
N THR A 131 -6.56 11.26 -9.08
CA THR A 131 -5.40 11.75 -8.34
C THR A 131 -4.33 10.66 -8.30
N VAL A 132 -3.15 10.97 -8.82
CA VAL A 132 -1.96 10.11 -8.73
C VAL A 132 -1.13 10.60 -7.57
N ASP A 133 -0.89 9.74 -6.59
CA ASP A 133 -0.26 10.09 -5.32
C ASP A 133 0.82 9.08 -4.88
N TYR A 134 1.55 8.50 -5.84
CA TYR A 134 2.69 7.65 -5.52
C TYR A 134 3.84 8.47 -4.95
N VAL A 135 4.43 7.95 -3.85
CA VAL A 135 5.56 8.57 -3.15
C VAL A 135 6.69 7.57 -2.98
N TRP A 136 7.88 8.07 -2.62
CA TRP A 136 9.04 7.23 -2.36
C TRP A 136 9.09 6.80 -0.91
N TYR A 137 9.54 5.57 -0.70
CA TYR A 137 9.87 4.98 0.59
C TYR A 137 11.29 4.44 0.57
N VAL A 138 11.88 4.39 1.76
CA VAL A 138 13.17 3.72 1.99
C VAL A 138 13.02 2.67 3.09
N TRP A 139 13.58 1.50 2.86
CA TRP A 139 13.75 0.49 3.90
C TRP A 139 14.91 0.86 4.81
N LYS A 140 14.66 0.99 6.10
CA LYS A 140 15.67 1.36 7.08
C LYS A 140 15.40 0.76 8.45
N LYS A 141 16.44 0.73 9.28
CA LYS A 141 16.33 0.30 10.67
C LYS A 141 15.72 1.43 11.50
N GLY A 142 14.66 1.11 12.22
CA GLY A 142 13.99 2.01 13.14
C GLY A 142 14.69 2.14 14.49
N PRO A 143 14.22 3.04 15.36
CA PRO A 143 14.77 3.23 16.73
C PRO A 143 14.61 1.99 17.60
N ASP A 144 13.63 1.15 17.33
CA ASP A 144 13.36 -0.13 18.01
C ASP A 144 14.29 -1.27 17.54
N GLY A 145 15.20 -0.98 16.62
CA GLY A 145 16.13 -1.95 16.05
C GLY A 145 15.52 -2.83 14.96
N LYS A 146 14.24 -2.69 14.64
CA LYS A 146 13.58 -3.43 13.56
C LYS A 146 13.75 -2.72 12.22
N ILE A 147 13.83 -3.50 11.16
CA ILE A 147 13.88 -2.96 9.80
C ILE A 147 12.44 -2.85 9.29
N GLY A 148 12.07 -1.66 8.86
CA GLY A 148 10.80 -1.32 8.26
C GLY A 148 10.97 -0.34 7.11
N PHE A 149 9.88 0.16 6.58
CA PHE A 149 9.92 1.19 5.52
C PHE A 149 9.29 2.50 6.01
N GLU A 150 9.81 3.59 5.52
CA GLU A 150 9.37 4.94 5.86
C GLU A 150 9.28 5.79 4.59
N GLN A 151 8.25 6.62 4.52
CA GLN A 151 8.07 7.59 3.43
C GLN A 151 9.17 8.66 3.50
N LEU A 152 9.75 9.01 2.34
CA LEU A 152 10.76 10.05 2.17
C LEU A 152 10.13 11.44 2.08
#